data_eb56a24c5ca560a9bdc168c8088e36c1
#
_entry.id   eb56a24c5ca560a9bdc168c8088e36c1
#
_cell.length_a   1.000
_cell.length_b   1.000
_cell.length_c   1.000
_cell.angle_alpha   90.00
_cell.angle_beta   90.00
_cell.angle_gamma   90.00
#
_symmetry.space_group_name_H-M   'P 1'
#
loop_
_entity.id
_entity.type
_entity.pdbx_description
1 polymer ?
#
loop_
_entity_poly.entity_id
_entity_poly.type
_entity_poly.pdbx_seq_one_letter_code
_entity_poly.pdbx_strand_id
1 'polypeptide(L)'
;PALRSAIAVKFGLALDDAPTMLTLRGRTRERDGRIHTDSVAKRVTVLLYLNPQTEAWSKQEGCLRLLRGPGDIEDFAVEVPPVNGTLLVFPNGPATWHGHKSFVGQRHAIQLNYMANDGRARSEMRRHRWSAFTKRFTG
;
A
#
# COMPACT_ATOMS: atom_id res chain seq x y z
N PRO A 1 12.66 -14.31 2.36
CA PRO A 1 13.84 -14.21 1.49
C PRO A 1 13.46 -14.10 0.02
N ALA A 2 12.74 -15.06 -0.57
CA ALA A 2 12.45 -15.09 -2.02
C ALA A 2 11.75 -13.83 -2.55
N LEU A 3 10.68 -13.36 -1.90
CA LEU A 3 9.96 -12.17 -2.32
C LEU A 3 10.85 -10.91 -2.28
N ARG A 4 11.64 -10.74 -1.21
CA ARG A 4 12.57 -9.63 -1.06
C ARG A 4 13.59 -9.61 -2.20
N SER A 5 14.21 -10.74 -2.48
CA SER A 5 15.21 -10.88 -3.54
C SER A 5 14.61 -10.61 -4.93
N ALA A 6 13.42 -11.14 -5.20
CA ALA A 6 12.72 -10.90 -6.46
C ALA A 6 12.41 -9.40 -6.67
N ILE A 7 11.96 -8.70 -5.63
CA ILE A 7 11.70 -7.26 -5.68
C ILE A 7 13.00 -6.47 -5.87
N ALA A 8 14.04 -6.82 -5.11
CA ALA A 8 15.35 -6.18 -5.20
C ALA A 8 15.90 -6.25 -6.63
N VAL A 9 15.90 -7.44 -7.23
CA VAL A 9 16.34 -7.66 -8.61
C VAL A 9 15.48 -6.90 -9.61
N LYS A 10 14.14 -7.02 -9.50
CA LYS A 10 13.19 -6.40 -10.45
C LYS A 10 13.34 -4.88 -10.53
N PHE A 11 13.57 -4.23 -9.41
CA PHE A 11 13.61 -2.75 -9.31
C PHE A 11 15.01 -2.19 -9.12
N GLY A 12 16.06 -3.01 -9.12
CA GLY A 12 17.43 -2.56 -8.90
C GLY A 12 17.66 -1.93 -7.53
N LEU A 13 17.06 -2.49 -6.47
CA LEU A 13 17.07 -1.93 -5.13
C LEU A 13 17.89 -2.79 -4.16
N ALA A 14 18.73 -2.16 -3.32
CA ALA A 14 19.36 -2.83 -2.19
C ALA A 14 18.36 -2.93 -1.03
N LEU A 15 17.80 -4.12 -0.79
CA LEU A 15 16.77 -4.35 0.24
C LEU A 15 17.22 -5.31 1.34
N ASP A 16 18.47 -5.79 1.33
CA ASP A 16 18.94 -6.85 2.25
C ASP A 16 18.75 -6.47 3.73
N ASP A 17 19.10 -5.25 4.09
CA ASP A 17 18.98 -4.69 5.44
C ASP A 17 17.69 -3.89 5.66
N ALA A 18 16.78 -3.86 4.70
CA ALA A 18 15.57 -3.08 4.81
C ALA A 18 14.63 -3.67 5.88
N PRO A 19 14.32 -2.94 6.96
CA PRO A 19 13.29 -3.37 7.90
C PRO A 19 11.94 -3.48 7.22
N THR A 20 11.06 -4.32 7.75
CA THR A 20 9.71 -4.50 7.21
C THR A 20 8.65 -3.99 8.16
N MET A 21 7.59 -3.41 7.61
CA MET A 21 6.40 -3.00 8.34
C MET A 21 5.17 -3.66 7.70
N LEU A 22 4.43 -4.43 8.49
CA LEU A 22 3.23 -5.13 8.05
C LEU A 22 1.98 -4.40 8.57
N THR A 23 1.00 -4.19 7.69
CA THR A 23 -0.29 -3.60 8.02
C THR A 23 -1.41 -4.45 7.43
N LEU A 24 -2.40 -4.80 8.25
CA LEU A 24 -3.62 -5.43 7.77
C LEU A 24 -4.68 -4.35 7.51
N ARG A 25 -5.27 -4.38 6.33
CA ARG A 25 -6.36 -3.50 5.90
C ARG A 25 -7.64 -4.33 5.80
N GLY A 26 -8.71 -3.90 6.45
CA GLY A 26 -9.95 -4.66 6.49
C GLY A 26 -11.16 -3.91 5.92
N ARG A 27 -11.30 -2.65 6.25
CA ARG A 27 -12.43 -1.83 5.83
C ARG A 27 -11.97 -0.47 5.32
N THR A 28 -12.55 -0.03 4.22
CA THR A 28 -12.42 1.32 3.67
C THR A 28 -13.60 2.20 4.06
N ARG A 29 -13.30 3.46 4.27
CA ARG A 29 -14.26 4.54 4.55
C ARG A 29 -14.23 5.53 3.39
N GLU A 30 -15.23 6.39 3.29
CA GLU A 30 -15.33 7.40 2.23
C GLU A 30 -14.08 8.27 2.06
N ARG A 31 -13.41 8.60 3.17
CA ARG A 31 -12.18 9.40 3.16
C ARG A 31 -10.92 8.66 2.73
N ASP A 32 -10.98 7.34 2.62
CA ASP A 32 -9.84 6.52 2.23
C ASP A 32 -9.66 6.56 0.71
N GLY A 33 -8.45 6.30 0.23
CA GLY A 33 -8.14 6.28 -1.20
C GLY A 33 -7.83 7.63 -1.84
N ARG A 34 -7.71 8.71 -1.06
CA ARG A 34 -7.27 10.01 -1.59
C ARG A 34 -5.91 9.91 -2.25
N ILE A 35 -5.68 10.74 -3.27
CA ILE A 35 -4.41 10.82 -3.97
C ILE A 35 -3.30 11.21 -3.00
N HIS A 36 -2.24 10.42 -2.95
CA HIS A 36 -1.07 10.68 -2.10
C HIS A 36 0.16 9.95 -2.62
N THR A 37 1.32 10.31 -2.08
CA THR A 37 2.52 9.48 -2.10
C THR A 37 2.72 8.86 -0.73
N ASP A 38 3.39 7.74 -0.66
CA ASP A 38 3.75 7.15 0.62
C ASP A 38 4.85 7.96 1.33
N SER A 39 4.98 7.74 2.64
CA SER A 39 6.06 8.34 3.45
C SER A 39 7.44 8.04 2.84
N VAL A 40 8.35 9.01 2.91
CA VAL A 40 9.74 8.88 2.46
C VAL A 40 10.50 7.76 3.16
N ALA A 41 10.03 7.30 4.32
CA ALA A 41 10.58 6.16 5.04
C ALA A 41 10.26 4.81 4.38
N LYS A 42 9.24 4.74 3.50
CA LYS A 42 8.87 3.54 2.77
C LYS A 42 9.60 3.50 1.43
N ARG A 43 10.38 2.46 1.20
CA ARG A 43 11.12 2.26 -0.06
C ARG A 43 10.29 1.51 -1.09
N VAL A 44 9.55 0.49 -0.65
CA VAL A 44 8.69 -0.33 -1.50
C VAL A 44 7.40 -0.62 -0.78
N THR A 45 6.30 -0.55 -1.49
CA THR A 45 4.98 -1.00 -1.04
C THR A 45 4.60 -2.28 -1.77
N VAL A 46 4.19 -3.28 -1.00
CA VAL A 46 3.67 -4.57 -1.46
C VAL A 46 2.24 -4.71 -0.93
N LEU A 47 1.30 -4.98 -1.81
CA LEU A 47 -0.11 -5.18 -1.47
C LEU A 47 -0.57 -6.54 -1.99
N LEU A 48 -0.97 -7.43 -1.10
CA LEU A 48 -1.66 -8.66 -1.44
C LEU A 48 -3.16 -8.49 -1.13
N TYR A 49 -3.98 -8.57 -2.15
CA TYR A 49 -5.42 -8.43 -2.01
C TYR A 49 -6.13 -9.76 -1.77
N LEU A 50 -7.16 -9.71 -0.91
CA LEU A 50 -7.86 -10.90 -0.42
C LEU A 50 -9.39 -10.70 -0.48
N ASN A 51 -9.91 -10.20 -1.60
CA ASN A 51 -11.33 -9.95 -1.76
C ASN A 51 -11.91 -10.78 -2.91
N PRO A 52 -13.15 -11.27 -2.78
CA PRO A 52 -13.84 -11.88 -3.91
C PRO A 52 -14.09 -10.83 -5.01
N GLN A 53 -14.34 -11.28 -6.22
CA GLN A 53 -14.81 -10.42 -7.29
C GLN A 53 -16.18 -9.84 -6.93
N THR A 54 -16.36 -8.53 -7.10
CA THR A 54 -17.60 -7.82 -6.84
C THR A 54 -17.91 -6.83 -7.96
N GLU A 55 -19.16 -6.39 -8.06
CA GLU A 55 -19.59 -5.37 -9.01
C GLU A 55 -18.86 -4.03 -8.80
N ALA A 56 -18.53 -3.67 -7.54
CA ALA A 56 -17.78 -2.46 -7.23
C ALA A 56 -16.45 -2.39 -7.96
N TRP A 57 -15.71 -3.51 -8.01
CA TRP A 57 -14.44 -3.57 -8.76
C TRP A 57 -14.64 -3.43 -10.27
N SER A 58 -15.73 -3.94 -10.81
CA SER A 58 -16.09 -3.75 -12.21
C SER A 58 -16.47 -2.30 -12.53
N LYS A 59 -16.99 -1.57 -11.57
CA LYS A 59 -17.24 -0.13 -11.65
C LYS A 59 -16.01 0.72 -11.31
N GLN A 60 -14.86 0.08 -11.12
CA GLN A 60 -13.59 0.74 -10.78
C GLN A 60 -13.56 1.42 -9.39
N GLU A 61 -14.56 1.21 -8.55
CA GLU A 61 -14.58 1.69 -7.18
C GLU A 61 -13.58 0.89 -6.34
N GLY A 62 -12.75 1.58 -5.54
CA GLY A 62 -11.75 0.93 -4.69
C GLY A 62 -10.59 0.23 -5.43
N CYS A 63 -10.53 0.27 -6.76
CA CYS A 63 -9.38 -0.20 -7.52
C CYS A 63 -8.20 0.75 -7.34
N LEU A 64 -7.03 0.23 -6.96
CA LEU A 64 -5.86 1.08 -6.78
C LEU A 64 -5.36 1.58 -8.12
N ARG A 65 -5.09 2.87 -8.21
CA ARG A 65 -4.53 3.52 -9.39
C ARG A 65 -3.16 4.09 -9.10
N LEU A 66 -2.20 3.76 -9.94
CA LEU A 66 -0.91 4.45 -10.01
C LEU A 66 -1.06 5.60 -10.99
N LEU A 67 -0.87 6.82 -10.51
CA LEU A 67 -1.21 8.06 -11.23
C LEU A 67 0.02 8.66 -11.89
N ARG A 68 -0.21 9.42 -12.97
CA ARG A 68 0.84 10.22 -13.62
C ARG A 68 1.14 11.52 -12.88
N GLY A 69 0.24 11.96 -11.99
CA GLY A 69 0.39 13.19 -11.24
C GLY A 69 -0.55 13.28 -10.03
N PRO A 70 -0.49 14.38 -9.27
CA PRO A 70 -1.25 14.54 -8.03
C PRO A 70 -2.68 15.08 -8.24
N GLY A 71 -3.04 15.51 -9.45
CA GLY A 71 -4.21 16.36 -9.67
C GLY A 71 -5.50 15.62 -10.03
N ASP A 72 -5.41 14.45 -10.63
CA ASP A 72 -6.58 13.76 -11.16
C ASP A 72 -6.48 12.25 -10.96
N ILE A 73 -7.52 11.68 -10.35
CA ILE A 73 -7.62 10.23 -10.15
C ILE A 73 -7.86 9.49 -11.47
N GLU A 74 -8.37 10.15 -12.49
CA GLU A 74 -8.59 9.58 -13.82
C GLU A 74 -7.33 9.58 -14.69
N ASP A 75 -6.30 10.36 -14.34
CA ASP A 75 -5.01 10.34 -15.03
C ASP A 75 -4.08 9.26 -14.45
N PHE A 76 -4.43 8.02 -14.70
CA PHE A 76 -3.67 6.87 -14.21
C PHE A 76 -2.90 6.14 -15.32
N ALA A 77 -1.78 5.55 -14.94
CA ALA A 77 -0.99 4.65 -15.79
C ALA A 77 -1.45 3.19 -15.65
N VAL A 78 -1.84 2.80 -14.44
CA VAL A 78 -2.25 1.43 -14.10
C VAL A 78 -3.39 1.48 -13.11
N GLU A 79 -4.41 0.64 -13.32
CA GLU A 79 -5.49 0.36 -12.38
C GLU A 79 -5.45 -1.10 -11.98
N VAL A 80 -5.55 -1.38 -10.70
CA VAL A 80 -5.46 -2.72 -10.13
C VAL A 80 -6.68 -3.01 -9.26
N PRO A 81 -7.57 -3.92 -9.68
CA PRO A 81 -8.68 -4.36 -8.87
C PRO A 81 -8.17 -5.17 -7.66
N PRO A 82 -8.77 -4.96 -6.46
CA PRO A 82 -8.29 -5.60 -5.24
C PRO A 82 -8.80 -7.04 -5.06
N VAL A 83 -8.76 -7.84 -6.12
CA VAL A 83 -9.27 -9.21 -6.13
C VAL A 83 -8.29 -10.19 -5.50
N ASN A 84 -8.82 -11.30 -5.00
CA ASN A 84 -8.08 -12.35 -4.32
C ASN A 84 -6.90 -12.87 -5.16
N GLY A 85 -5.73 -12.93 -4.51
CA GLY A 85 -4.49 -13.39 -5.14
C GLY A 85 -3.73 -12.33 -5.95
N THR A 86 -4.28 -11.12 -6.12
CA THR A 86 -3.55 -10.04 -6.78
C THR A 86 -2.44 -9.50 -5.87
N LEU A 87 -1.21 -9.57 -6.37
CA LEU A 87 -0.03 -8.99 -5.72
C LEU A 87 0.41 -7.76 -6.51
N LEU A 88 0.30 -6.59 -5.90
CA LEU A 88 0.82 -5.34 -6.45
C LEU A 88 2.08 -4.93 -5.71
N VAL A 89 3.12 -4.60 -6.46
CA VAL A 89 4.40 -4.14 -5.91
C VAL A 89 4.85 -2.89 -6.66
N PHE A 90 5.20 -1.84 -5.93
CA PHE A 90 5.77 -0.63 -6.52
C PHE A 90 6.81 0.01 -5.61
N PRO A 91 7.92 0.54 -6.18
CA PRO A 91 8.86 1.36 -5.43
C PRO A 91 8.23 2.72 -5.12
N ASN A 92 8.51 3.24 -3.94
CA ASN A 92 8.04 4.55 -3.51
C ASN A 92 9.05 5.64 -3.85
N GLY A 93 8.54 6.81 -4.21
CA GLY A 93 9.30 8.01 -4.48
C GLY A 93 8.41 9.26 -4.41
N PRO A 94 8.99 10.45 -4.57
CA PRO A 94 8.24 11.71 -4.43
C PRO A 94 7.18 11.92 -5.50
N ALA A 95 7.24 11.17 -6.60
CA ALA A 95 6.30 11.22 -7.71
C ALA A 95 5.46 9.93 -7.85
N THR A 96 5.55 8.99 -6.91
CA THR A 96 4.74 7.76 -6.96
C THR A 96 3.35 8.02 -6.38
N TRP A 97 2.57 8.83 -7.12
CA TRP A 97 1.20 9.18 -6.77
C TRP A 97 0.27 7.98 -6.96
N HIS A 98 -0.59 7.75 -6.00
CA HIS A 98 -1.57 6.67 -6.07
C HIS A 98 -2.80 6.98 -5.21
N GLY A 99 -3.88 6.27 -5.50
CA GLY A 99 -5.14 6.38 -4.81
C GLY A 99 -6.19 5.46 -5.41
N HIS A 100 -7.43 5.60 -4.99
CA HIS A 100 -8.56 4.88 -5.59
C HIS A 100 -9.83 5.71 -5.48
N LYS A 101 -10.79 5.48 -6.39
CA LYS A 101 -12.14 6.05 -6.25
C LYS A 101 -12.75 5.63 -4.91
N SER A 102 -13.61 6.48 -4.37
CA SER A 102 -14.28 6.20 -3.10
C SER A 102 -14.96 4.84 -3.14
N PHE A 103 -14.74 4.08 -2.09
CA PHE A 103 -15.39 2.80 -1.84
C PHE A 103 -15.60 2.66 -0.34
N VAL A 104 -16.82 2.37 0.07
CA VAL A 104 -17.17 2.13 1.48
C VAL A 104 -17.54 0.68 1.65
N GLY A 105 -16.75 -0.07 2.41
CA GLY A 105 -17.02 -1.48 2.62
C GLY A 105 -15.78 -2.29 3.00
N GLN A 106 -15.91 -3.59 2.95
CA GLN A 106 -14.80 -4.50 3.19
C GLN A 106 -13.86 -4.51 1.99
N ARG A 107 -12.59 -4.25 2.23
CA ARG A 107 -11.52 -4.26 1.24
C ARG A 107 -10.25 -4.75 1.93
N HIS A 108 -10.10 -6.05 1.95
CA HIS A 108 -9.02 -6.71 2.64
C HIS A 108 -7.72 -6.68 1.84
N ALA A 109 -6.65 -6.28 2.50
CA ALA A 109 -5.31 -6.36 1.94
C ALA A 109 -4.27 -6.58 3.04
N ILE A 110 -3.24 -7.33 2.72
CA ILE A 110 -2.01 -7.38 3.49
C ILE A 110 -1.04 -6.41 2.82
N GLN A 111 -0.64 -5.38 3.56
CA GLN A 111 0.34 -4.41 3.09
C GLN A 111 1.67 -4.66 3.79
N LEU A 112 2.71 -4.95 3.02
CA LEU A 112 4.08 -5.02 3.48
C LEU A 112 4.87 -3.85 2.91
N ASN A 113 5.56 -3.11 3.76
CA ASN A 113 6.50 -2.09 3.32
C ASN A 113 7.93 -2.49 3.67
N TYR A 114 8.84 -2.36 2.69
CA TYR A 114 10.28 -2.33 2.95
C TYR A 114 10.65 -0.89 3.29
N MET A 115 11.25 -0.70 4.46
CA MET A 115 11.52 0.61 5.03
C MET A 115 12.97 1.03 4.77
N ALA A 116 13.23 2.34 4.77
CA ALA A 116 14.60 2.83 4.89
C ALA A 116 15.20 2.42 6.24
N ASN A 117 16.50 2.23 6.29
CA ASN A 117 17.18 1.90 7.54
C ASN A 117 17.80 3.16 8.18
N ASP A 118 16.94 4.11 8.56
CA ASP A 118 17.32 5.39 9.16
C ASP A 118 16.46 5.74 10.38
N GLY A 119 16.74 6.89 11.00
CA GLY A 119 16.02 7.36 12.18
C GLY A 119 14.53 7.66 11.93
N ARG A 120 14.16 8.11 10.71
CA ARG A 120 12.77 8.40 10.33
C ARG A 120 11.98 7.11 10.24
N ALA A 121 12.52 6.09 9.56
CA ALA A 121 11.90 4.78 9.46
C ALA A 121 11.72 4.13 10.82
N ARG A 122 12.72 4.19 11.70
CA ARG A 122 12.62 3.67 13.08
C ARG A 122 11.53 4.36 13.88
N SER A 123 11.40 5.68 13.75
CA SER A 123 10.34 6.45 14.42
C SER A 123 8.94 6.08 13.89
N GLU A 124 8.78 5.93 12.59
CA GLU A 124 7.51 5.54 11.96
C GLU A 124 7.09 4.13 12.38
N MET A 125 8.01 3.18 12.37
CA MET A 125 7.75 1.81 12.81
C MET A 125 7.37 1.74 14.29
N ARG A 126 7.98 2.54 15.16
CA ARG A 126 7.58 2.62 16.57
C ARG A 126 6.15 3.13 16.73
N ARG A 127 5.78 4.20 16.03
CA ARG A 127 4.41 4.73 16.04
C ARG A 127 3.40 3.72 15.54
N HIS A 128 3.74 2.99 14.47
CA HIS A 128 2.89 1.94 13.93
C HIS A 128 2.67 0.80 14.94
N ARG A 129 3.72 0.32 15.60
CA ARG A 129 3.64 -0.71 16.63
C ARG A 129 2.79 -0.25 17.83
N TRP A 130 2.96 0.99 18.26
CA TRP A 130 2.18 1.59 19.34
C TRP A 130 0.69 1.69 18.99
N SER A 131 0.37 2.18 17.79
CA SER A 131 -1.01 2.26 17.30
C SER A 131 -1.68 0.88 17.17
N ALA A 132 -0.95 -0.13 16.74
CA ALA A 132 -1.46 -1.51 16.67
C ALA A 132 -1.73 -2.09 18.08
N PHE A 133 -0.89 -1.74 19.04
CA PHE A 133 -1.06 -2.15 20.45
C PHE A 133 -2.29 -1.50 21.08
N THR A 134 -2.48 -0.20 20.90
CA THR A 134 -3.63 0.52 21.49
C THR A 134 -4.97 0.05 20.92
N LYS A 135 -5.04 -0.26 19.62
CA LYS A 135 -6.26 -0.80 18.99
C LYS A 135 -6.67 -2.18 19.52
N ARG A 136 -5.76 -2.91 20.14
CA ARG A 136 -6.04 -4.23 20.74
C ARG A 136 -6.86 -4.12 22.03
N PHE A 137 -6.87 -2.94 22.67
CA PHE A 137 -7.56 -2.69 23.94
C PHE A 137 -8.82 -1.82 23.80
N THR A 138 -9.15 -1.36 22.60
CA THR A 138 -10.30 -0.47 22.32
C THR A 138 -11.31 -1.09 21.33
N GLY A 139 -11.18 -2.38 21.05
CA GLY A 139 -12.09 -3.15 20.19
C GLY A 139 -13.04 -4.03 20.98
#